data_cb4487f5cb8bb52442f03406ef335c57
#
_entry.id   cb4487f5cb8bb52442f03406ef335c57
#
_cell.length_a   1.000
_cell.length_b   1.000
_cell.length_c   1.000
_cell.angle_alpha   90.00
_cell.angle_beta   90.00
_cell.angle_gamma   90.00
#
_symmetry.space_group_name_H-M   'P 1'
#
loop_
_entity.id
_entity.type
_entity.pdbx_description
1 polymer ?
#
loop_
_entity_poly.entity_id
_entity_poly.type
_entity_poly.pdbx_seq_one_letter_code
_entity_poly.pdbx_strand_id
1 'polypeptide(L)'
;MPNNIIQVEHLSYVYNPGMPNAVTALDDVSFAVEEGEFVGIIGATGSGKSTLITHMNGLNKPTSGKIYIDGRDLWAEPEKIREFRFLTGLVFQYPEYQLFEETCYKDIAFGPKNMGLDEAEIDKRVHEAADFVGLDRALLERSPFELSGGQKRRVAVAGVMAMKPRILVLDEPAAGLDPEGRDE
;
A
#
# COMPACT_ATOMS: atom_id res chain seq x y z
N MET A 1 2.24 -11.01 25.51
CA MET A 1 1.07 -10.94 24.63
C MET A 1 1.63 -10.93 23.22
N PRO A 2 1.02 -11.58 22.24
CA PRO A 2 1.50 -11.48 20.87
C PRO A 2 1.51 -10.00 20.44
N ASN A 3 2.59 -9.58 19.78
CA ASN A 3 2.76 -8.21 19.32
C ASN A 3 2.06 -8.06 17.96
N ASN A 4 0.71 -8.02 17.98
CA ASN A 4 -0.06 -7.88 16.76
C ASN A 4 0.15 -6.50 16.15
N ILE A 5 0.73 -6.46 14.95
CA ILE A 5 0.89 -5.22 14.18
C ILE A 5 -0.41 -4.84 13.45
N ILE A 6 -1.21 -5.83 13.08
CA ILE A 6 -2.58 -5.68 12.56
C ILE A 6 -3.51 -6.55 13.40
N GLN A 7 -4.66 -6.02 13.77
CA GLN A 7 -5.75 -6.79 14.36
C GLN A 7 -7.07 -6.32 13.74
N VAL A 8 -7.85 -7.26 13.24
CA VAL A 8 -9.16 -7.04 12.61
C VAL A 8 -10.20 -7.78 13.42
N GLU A 9 -11.26 -7.08 13.81
CA GLU A 9 -12.32 -7.60 14.66
C GLU A 9 -13.68 -7.38 14.00
N HIS A 10 -14.37 -8.48 13.66
CA HIS A 10 -15.74 -8.48 13.16
C HIS A 10 -15.97 -7.52 11.99
N LEU A 11 -14.98 -7.42 11.08
CA LEU A 11 -14.99 -6.49 9.96
C LEU A 11 -16.04 -6.88 8.94
N SER A 12 -17.01 -5.99 8.70
CA SER A 12 -17.95 -6.12 7.60
C SER A 12 -17.96 -4.86 6.75
N TYR A 13 -18.13 -5.05 5.45
CA TYR A 13 -18.22 -3.95 4.50
C TYR A 13 -19.22 -4.21 3.39
N VAL A 14 -20.13 -3.24 3.20
CA VAL A 14 -21.18 -3.26 2.18
C VAL A 14 -20.96 -2.09 1.23
N TYR A 15 -20.83 -2.38 -0.06
CA TYR A 15 -20.87 -1.36 -1.11
C TYR A 15 -22.31 -0.89 -1.31
N ASN A 16 -22.52 0.41 -1.48
CA ASN A 16 -23.81 1.06 -1.73
C ASN A 16 -24.89 0.63 -0.69
N PRO A 17 -24.64 0.77 0.62
CA PRO A 17 -25.58 0.34 1.64
C PRO A 17 -26.91 1.07 1.49
N GLY A 18 -28.01 0.33 1.58
CA GLY A 18 -29.37 0.87 1.42
C GLY A 18 -29.84 1.09 -0.02
N MET A 19 -29.00 0.79 -1.01
CA MET A 19 -29.36 0.86 -2.44
C MET A 19 -29.78 -0.52 -2.98
N PRO A 20 -30.56 -0.59 -4.09
CA PRO A 20 -30.95 -1.88 -4.70
C PRO A 20 -29.75 -2.71 -5.18
N ASN A 21 -28.59 -2.10 -5.41
CA ASN A 21 -27.33 -2.73 -5.82
C ASN A 21 -26.34 -2.85 -4.67
N ALA A 22 -26.80 -2.94 -3.44
CA ALA A 22 -25.95 -3.19 -2.28
C ALA A 22 -25.27 -4.57 -2.39
N VAL A 23 -23.95 -4.61 -2.14
CA VAL A 23 -23.14 -5.83 -2.20
C VAL A 23 -22.33 -5.94 -0.93
N THR A 24 -22.51 -7.01 -0.16
CA THR A 24 -21.65 -7.35 0.97
C THR A 24 -20.34 -7.92 0.42
N ALA A 25 -19.25 -7.18 0.61
CA ALA A 25 -17.93 -7.58 0.16
C ALA A 25 -17.08 -8.23 1.25
N LEU A 26 -17.31 -7.86 2.51
CA LEU A 26 -16.72 -8.48 3.70
C LEU A 26 -17.83 -8.75 4.70
N ASP A 27 -17.82 -9.94 5.32
CA ASP A 27 -18.84 -10.39 6.26
C ASP A 27 -18.15 -11.04 7.48
N ASP A 28 -18.17 -10.35 8.60
CA ASP A 28 -17.66 -10.78 9.91
C ASP A 28 -16.23 -11.34 9.89
N VAL A 29 -15.30 -10.65 9.22
CA VAL A 29 -13.90 -11.07 9.09
C VAL A 29 -13.11 -10.68 10.33
N SER A 30 -12.43 -11.67 10.95
CA SER A 30 -11.56 -11.43 12.11
C SER A 30 -10.24 -12.18 11.95
N PHE A 31 -9.12 -11.49 12.14
CA PHE A 31 -7.77 -12.07 12.14
C PHE A 31 -6.77 -11.12 12.80
N ALA A 32 -5.57 -11.63 13.05
CA ALA A 32 -4.45 -10.83 13.51
C ALA A 32 -3.18 -11.21 12.74
N VAL A 33 -2.25 -10.26 12.63
CA VAL A 33 -0.93 -10.43 12.04
C VAL A 33 0.11 -9.94 13.04
N GLU A 34 1.11 -10.75 13.33
CA GLU A 34 2.21 -10.40 14.22
C GLU A 34 3.27 -9.56 13.49
N GLU A 35 4.05 -8.80 14.24
CA GLU A 35 5.16 -8.04 13.65
C GLU A 35 6.21 -8.99 13.07
N GLY A 36 6.61 -8.74 11.80
CA GLY A 36 7.55 -9.57 11.06
C GLY A 36 6.94 -10.81 10.39
N GLU A 37 5.63 -11.03 10.55
CA GLU A 37 4.94 -12.14 9.90
C GLU A 37 4.71 -11.85 8.40
N PHE A 38 4.82 -12.89 7.56
CA PHE A 38 4.45 -12.89 6.16
C PHE A 38 3.14 -13.64 5.95
N VAL A 39 2.10 -12.92 5.51
CA VAL A 39 0.74 -13.46 5.36
C VAL A 39 0.28 -13.42 3.91
N GLY A 40 -0.15 -14.57 3.38
CA GLY A 40 -0.76 -14.68 2.05
C GLY A 40 -2.29 -14.72 2.13
N ILE A 41 -2.97 -13.82 1.41
CA ILE A 41 -4.43 -13.81 1.27
C ILE A 41 -4.80 -14.48 -0.05
N ILE A 42 -5.47 -15.64 0.03
CA ILE A 42 -5.85 -16.46 -1.13
C ILE A 42 -7.37 -16.49 -1.26
N GLY A 43 -7.86 -16.47 -2.47
CA GLY A 43 -9.30 -16.58 -2.76
C GLY A 43 -9.62 -16.29 -4.22
N ALA A 44 -10.81 -16.68 -4.67
CA ALA A 44 -11.29 -16.44 -6.03
C ALA A 44 -11.42 -14.93 -6.32
N THR A 45 -11.45 -14.56 -7.61
CA THR A 45 -11.76 -13.19 -8.03
C THR A 45 -13.14 -12.80 -7.50
N GLY A 46 -13.26 -11.59 -6.94
CA GLY A 46 -14.50 -11.11 -6.32
C GLY A 46 -14.75 -11.59 -4.88
N SER A 47 -13.83 -12.34 -4.25
CA SER A 47 -13.97 -12.80 -2.86
C SER A 47 -13.70 -11.72 -1.79
N GLY A 48 -13.48 -10.47 -2.17
CA GLY A 48 -13.26 -9.36 -1.23
C GLY A 48 -11.80 -9.09 -0.85
N LYS A 49 -10.80 -9.77 -1.46
CA LYS A 49 -9.37 -9.56 -1.12
C LYS A 49 -8.93 -8.10 -1.24
N SER A 50 -9.10 -7.48 -2.40
CA SER A 50 -8.72 -6.07 -2.61
C SER A 50 -9.53 -5.12 -1.72
N THR A 51 -10.80 -5.46 -1.43
CA THR A 51 -11.60 -4.72 -0.46
C THR A 51 -10.98 -4.80 0.93
N LEU A 52 -10.59 -5.99 1.39
CA LEU A 52 -9.92 -6.17 2.68
C LEU A 52 -8.61 -5.37 2.74
N ILE A 53 -7.78 -5.46 1.71
CA ILE A 53 -6.50 -4.76 1.59
C ILE A 53 -6.67 -3.25 1.71
N THR A 54 -7.67 -2.66 1.05
CA THR A 54 -7.93 -1.21 1.12
C THR A 54 -8.40 -0.74 2.49
N HIS A 55 -8.95 -1.63 3.31
CA HIS A 55 -9.27 -1.32 4.71
C HIS A 55 -8.02 -1.24 5.59
N MET A 56 -6.96 -2.04 5.30
CA MET A 56 -5.72 -2.05 6.12
C MET A 56 -4.98 -0.72 6.09
N ASN A 57 -5.15 0.06 5.03
CA ASN A 57 -4.48 1.39 4.89
C ASN A 57 -5.48 2.55 5.10
N GLY A 58 -6.73 2.25 5.50
CA GLY A 58 -7.73 3.27 5.78
C GLY A 58 -8.25 4.01 4.55
N LEU A 59 -8.21 3.41 3.36
CA LEU A 59 -8.89 3.95 2.18
C LEU A 59 -10.39 3.77 2.28
N ASN A 60 -10.83 2.62 2.81
CA ASN A 60 -12.24 2.35 3.08
C ASN A 60 -12.50 2.34 4.57
N LYS A 61 -13.62 2.94 4.99
CA LYS A 61 -14.11 2.84 6.36
C LYS A 61 -15.06 1.64 6.47
N PRO A 62 -14.91 0.77 7.47
CA PRO A 62 -15.82 -0.36 7.70
C PRO A 62 -17.28 0.06 7.86
N THR A 63 -18.19 -0.81 7.42
CA THR A 63 -19.62 -0.69 7.78
C THR A 63 -19.83 -1.06 9.25
N SER A 64 -19.12 -2.10 9.71
CA SER A 64 -19.05 -2.51 11.12
C SER A 64 -17.73 -3.20 11.41
N GLY A 65 -17.43 -3.39 12.70
CA GLY A 65 -16.17 -3.96 13.17
C GLY A 65 -15.08 -2.92 13.35
N LYS A 66 -13.87 -3.37 13.68
CA LYS A 66 -12.72 -2.52 13.99
C LYS A 66 -11.43 -3.05 13.37
N ILE A 67 -10.53 -2.12 13.11
CA ILE A 67 -9.18 -2.40 12.62
C ILE A 67 -8.21 -1.66 13.52
N TYR A 68 -7.26 -2.40 14.07
CA TYR A 68 -6.17 -1.84 14.85
C TYR A 68 -4.86 -1.99 14.09
N ILE A 69 -4.11 -0.91 14.01
CA ILE A 69 -2.75 -0.86 13.48
C ILE A 69 -1.82 -0.42 14.61
N ASP A 70 -0.82 -1.24 14.91
CA ASP A 70 0.11 -1.00 16.02
C ASP A 70 -0.64 -0.69 17.34
N GLY A 71 -1.68 -1.48 17.64
CA GLY A 71 -2.52 -1.37 18.82
C GLY A 71 -3.48 -0.17 18.86
N ARG A 72 -3.52 0.68 17.83
CA ARG A 72 -4.39 1.85 17.75
C ARG A 72 -5.55 1.61 16.80
N ASP A 73 -6.79 1.93 17.23
CA ASP A 73 -7.98 1.85 16.37
C ASP A 73 -7.85 2.84 15.22
N LEU A 74 -7.84 2.32 13.99
CA LEU A 74 -7.62 3.07 12.76
C LEU A 74 -8.64 4.19 12.53
N TRP A 75 -9.85 4.04 13.06
CA TRP A 75 -10.96 4.96 12.84
C TRP A 75 -11.43 5.69 14.09
N ALA A 76 -10.74 5.52 15.24
CA ALA A 76 -11.07 6.25 16.48
C ALA A 76 -10.89 7.77 16.29
N GLU A 77 -9.86 8.19 15.55
CA GLU A 77 -9.54 9.59 15.27
C GLU A 77 -9.34 9.75 13.73
N PRO A 78 -10.43 9.98 12.96
CA PRO A 78 -10.37 10.02 11.49
C PRO A 78 -9.41 11.08 10.92
N GLU A 79 -9.15 12.16 11.63
CA GLU A 79 -8.17 13.19 11.28
C GLU A 79 -6.73 12.69 11.29
N LYS A 80 -6.44 11.61 12.02
CA LYS A 80 -5.11 10.98 12.09
C LYS A 80 -4.90 9.85 11.07
N ILE A 81 -5.87 9.59 10.21
CA ILE A 81 -5.80 8.49 9.21
C ILE A 81 -4.53 8.56 8.36
N ARG A 82 -4.00 9.76 8.14
CA ARG A 82 -2.77 9.98 7.37
C ARG A 82 -1.55 9.34 8.02
N GLU A 83 -1.46 9.33 9.35
CA GLU A 83 -0.37 8.68 10.10
C GLU A 83 -0.37 7.17 9.83
N PHE A 84 -1.55 6.54 9.83
CA PHE A 84 -1.69 5.11 9.54
C PHE A 84 -1.31 4.76 8.10
N ARG A 85 -1.60 5.66 7.14
CA ARG A 85 -1.19 5.47 5.74
C ARG A 85 0.32 5.50 5.53
N PHE A 86 1.06 6.20 6.38
CA PHE A 86 2.52 6.16 6.37
C PHE A 86 3.06 4.89 7.04
N LEU A 87 2.34 4.34 8.02
CA LEU A 87 2.71 3.07 8.66
C LEU A 87 2.42 1.87 7.76
N THR A 88 1.35 1.94 6.95
CA THR A 88 0.89 0.84 6.09
C THR A 88 1.06 1.24 4.63
N GLY A 89 2.17 0.86 4.03
CA GLY A 89 2.42 1.02 2.60
C GLY A 89 1.54 0.07 1.80
N LEU A 90 0.81 0.60 0.83
CA LEU A 90 -0.05 -0.18 -0.06
C LEU A 90 0.44 -0.04 -1.50
N VAL A 91 0.78 -1.17 -2.11
CA VAL A 91 1.08 -1.30 -3.53
C VAL A 91 -0.12 -1.95 -4.21
N PHE A 92 -0.79 -1.19 -5.06
CA PHE A 92 -1.96 -1.68 -5.82
C PHE A 92 -1.56 -2.57 -6.98
N GLN A 93 -2.52 -3.32 -7.49
CA GLN A 93 -2.41 -3.97 -8.79
C GLN A 93 -2.11 -2.92 -9.87
N TYR A 94 -1.09 -3.16 -10.70
CA TYR A 94 -0.61 -2.21 -11.73
C TYR A 94 -0.21 -0.83 -11.16
N PRO A 95 0.74 -0.76 -10.22
CA PRO A 95 1.08 0.48 -9.53
C PRO A 95 1.70 1.53 -10.46
N GLU A 96 2.20 1.12 -11.62
CA GLU A 96 2.75 1.98 -12.69
C GLU A 96 1.74 2.98 -13.26
N TYR A 97 0.44 2.73 -13.12
CA TYR A 97 -0.59 3.68 -13.55
C TYR A 97 -0.83 4.82 -12.56
N GLN A 98 -0.18 4.77 -11.40
CA GLN A 98 -0.31 5.81 -10.37
C GLN A 98 0.78 6.88 -10.44
N LEU A 99 1.73 6.75 -11.36
CA LEU A 99 2.79 7.74 -11.58
C LEU A 99 2.21 8.99 -12.24
N PHE A 100 2.58 10.17 -11.72
CA PHE A 100 1.99 11.44 -12.15
C PHE A 100 2.97 12.62 -12.15
N GLU A 101 4.13 12.48 -11.54
CA GLU A 101 5.13 13.55 -11.44
C GLU A 101 5.97 13.68 -12.71
N GLU A 102 6.68 14.81 -12.84
CA GLU A 102 7.52 15.12 -14.01
C GLU A 102 8.76 14.22 -14.08
N THR A 103 9.31 13.82 -12.92
CA THR A 103 10.50 12.96 -12.81
C THR A 103 10.26 11.80 -11.86
N CYS A 104 10.99 10.71 -12.07
CA CYS A 104 10.95 9.55 -11.16
C CYS A 104 11.37 9.94 -9.74
N TYR A 105 12.35 10.82 -9.60
CA TYR A 105 12.75 11.35 -8.30
C TYR A 105 11.57 12.01 -7.57
N LYS A 106 10.82 12.87 -8.26
CA LYS A 106 9.66 13.56 -7.66
C LYS A 106 8.55 12.61 -7.27
N ASP A 107 8.26 11.60 -8.10
CA ASP A 107 7.27 10.56 -7.76
C ASP A 107 7.68 9.78 -6.49
N ILE A 108 8.93 9.32 -6.41
CA ILE A 108 9.45 8.61 -5.23
C ILE A 108 9.47 9.53 -3.99
N ALA A 109 9.84 10.80 -4.16
CA ALA A 109 9.89 11.79 -3.08
C ALA A 109 8.52 12.23 -2.57
N PHE A 110 7.44 11.96 -3.29
CA PHE A 110 6.10 12.45 -2.96
C PHE A 110 5.62 12.02 -1.57
N GLY A 111 5.77 10.72 -1.24
CA GLY A 111 5.46 10.20 0.09
C GLY A 111 6.26 10.87 1.21
N PRO A 112 7.60 10.83 1.18
CA PRO A 112 8.49 11.50 2.13
C PRO A 112 8.22 13.00 2.32
N LYS A 113 7.95 13.74 1.23
CA LYS A 113 7.52 15.15 1.31
C LYS A 113 6.23 15.32 2.10
N ASN A 114 5.27 14.46 1.83
CA ASN A 114 4.00 14.45 2.55
C ASN A 114 4.11 14.07 4.02
N MET A 115 5.17 13.36 4.41
CA MET A 115 5.52 13.12 5.82
C MET A 115 6.11 14.34 6.51
N GLY A 116 6.47 15.39 5.76
CA GLY A 116 7.08 16.62 6.30
C GLY A 116 8.57 16.47 6.63
N LEU A 117 9.25 15.52 5.96
CA LEU A 117 10.69 15.32 6.14
C LEU A 117 11.48 16.47 5.49
N ASP A 118 12.70 16.72 5.99
CA ASP A 118 13.61 17.67 5.38
C ASP A 118 14.20 17.13 4.06
N GLU A 119 14.76 18.03 3.24
CA GLU A 119 15.27 17.71 1.91
C GLU A 119 16.39 16.65 1.95
N ALA A 120 17.26 16.67 2.96
CA ALA A 120 18.36 15.72 3.07
C ALA A 120 17.86 14.30 3.36
N GLU A 121 16.87 14.16 4.26
CA GLU A 121 16.26 12.85 4.54
C GLU A 121 15.41 12.37 3.36
N ILE A 122 14.73 13.27 2.65
CA ILE A 122 13.99 12.93 1.41
C ILE A 122 14.94 12.36 0.37
N ASP A 123 16.03 13.08 0.07
CA ASP A 123 17.02 12.66 -0.92
C ASP A 123 17.62 11.29 -0.58
N LYS A 124 18.01 11.11 0.68
CA LYS A 124 18.49 9.82 1.18
C LYS A 124 17.48 8.70 0.96
N ARG A 125 16.21 8.90 1.32
CA ARG A 125 15.17 7.88 1.18
C ARG A 125 14.84 7.55 -0.26
N VAL A 126 14.86 8.54 -1.15
CA VAL A 126 14.66 8.32 -2.59
C VAL A 126 15.77 7.40 -3.14
N HIS A 127 17.03 7.69 -2.82
CA HIS A 127 18.14 6.88 -3.29
C HIS A 127 18.14 5.47 -2.68
N GLU A 128 17.89 5.34 -1.38
CA GLU A 128 17.77 4.03 -0.71
C GLU A 128 16.63 3.20 -1.32
N ALA A 129 15.48 3.81 -1.61
CA ALA A 129 14.35 3.13 -2.19
C ALA A 129 14.62 2.71 -3.65
N ALA A 130 15.27 3.57 -4.45
CA ALA A 130 15.68 3.25 -5.80
C ALA A 130 16.64 2.05 -5.84
N ASP A 131 17.64 2.04 -4.96
CA ASP A 131 18.59 0.93 -4.84
C ASP A 131 17.89 -0.37 -4.42
N PHE A 132 16.95 -0.28 -3.46
CA PHE A 132 16.19 -1.44 -2.97
C PHE A 132 15.40 -2.15 -4.06
N VAL A 133 14.79 -1.38 -4.99
CA VAL A 133 14.01 -1.95 -6.10
C VAL A 133 14.86 -2.21 -7.35
N GLY A 134 16.18 -2.03 -7.31
CA GLY A 134 17.07 -2.20 -8.46
C GLY A 134 16.80 -1.20 -9.59
N LEU A 135 16.37 0.03 -9.27
CA LEU A 135 16.20 1.11 -10.24
C LEU A 135 17.53 1.83 -10.47
N ASP A 136 17.97 1.90 -11.72
CA ASP A 136 19.16 2.69 -12.06
C ASP A 136 18.95 4.17 -11.69
N ARG A 137 19.84 4.70 -10.86
CA ARG A 137 19.81 6.10 -10.39
C ARG A 137 19.84 7.11 -11.53
N ALA A 138 20.42 6.77 -12.68
CA ALA A 138 20.38 7.61 -13.87
C ALA A 138 18.97 7.87 -14.41
N LEU A 139 17.99 7.04 -14.01
CA LEU A 139 16.59 7.22 -14.38
C LEU A 139 15.84 8.18 -13.48
N LEU A 140 16.37 8.56 -12.33
CA LEU A 140 15.68 9.42 -11.35
C LEU A 140 15.30 10.78 -11.93
N GLU A 141 16.14 11.36 -12.78
CA GLU A 141 15.87 12.65 -13.44
C GLU A 141 15.01 12.55 -14.70
N ARG A 142 14.68 11.32 -15.13
CA ARG A 142 13.86 11.11 -16.32
C ARG A 142 12.37 11.14 -15.97
N SER A 143 11.57 11.45 -16.99
CA SER A 143 10.11 11.33 -16.86
C SER A 143 9.71 9.86 -16.71
N PRO A 144 8.85 9.49 -15.74
CA PRO A 144 8.36 8.13 -15.61
C PRO A 144 7.61 7.67 -16.87
N PHE A 145 7.05 8.60 -17.65
CA PHE A 145 6.30 8.26 -18.87
C PHE A 145 7.18 7.76 -20.02
N GLU A 146 8.49 8.02 -19.95
CA GLU A 146 9.47 7.54 -20.93
C GLU A 146 10.04 6.15 -20.60
N LEU A 147 9.71 5.60 -19.44
CA LEU A 147 10.26 4.33 -18.96
C LEU A 147 9.50 3.12 -19.51
N SER A 148 10.17 1.95 -19.51
CA SER A 148 9.50 0.66 -19.73
C SER A 148 8.48 0.36 -18.61
N GLY A 149 7.55 -0.58 -18.87
CA GLY A 149 6.55 -0.97 -17.86
C GLY A 149 7.18 -1.47 -16.55
N GLY A 150 8.20 -2.32 -16.64
CA GLY A 150 8.93 -2.80 -15.47
C GLY A 150 9.65 -1.69 -14.70
N GLN A 151 10.30 -0.74 -15.42
CA GLN A 151 10.92 0.42 -14.77
C GLN A 151 9.89 1.33 -14.09
N LYS A 152 8.76 1.60 -14.72
CA LYS A 152 7.63 2.35 -14.11
C LYS A 152 7.17 1.69 -12.81
N ARG A 153 7.00 0.37 -12.84
CA ARG A 153 6.59 -0.41 -11.67
C ARG A 153 7.59 -0.29 -10.54
N ARG A 154 8.91 -0.38 -10.83
CA ARG A 154 9.97 -0.15 -9.83
C ARG A 154 9.89 1.26 -9.24
N VAL A 155 9.64 2.30 -10.03
CA VAL A 155 9.44 3.68 -9.55
C VAL A 155 8.25 3.75 -8.58
N ALA A 156 7.10 3.15 -8.94
CA ALA A 156 5.90 3.16 -8.09
C ALA A 156 6.11 2.41 -6.77
N VAL A 157 6.77 1.25 -6.81
CA VAL A 157 7.12 0.50 -5.59
C VAL A 157 8.12 1.28 -4.73
N ALA A 158 9.14 1.90 -5.36
CA ALA A 158 10.10 2.76 -4.65
C ALA A 158 9.41 3.92 -3.93
N GLY A 159 8.37 4.52 -4.53
CA GLY A 159 7.57 5.58 -3.89
C GLY A 159 6.90 5.13 -2.58
N VAL A 160 6.43 3.89 -2.53
CA VAL A 160 5.88 3.30 -1.30
C VAL A 160 7.00 2.99 -0.29
N MET A 161 8.11 2.39 -0.75
CA MET A 161 9.23 2.01 0.12
C MET A 161 9.97 3.21 0.72
N ALA A 162 10.01 4.35 0.01
CA ALA A 162 10.63 5.59 0.49
C ALA A 162 9.97 6.14 1.77
N MET A 163 8.70 5.81 2.01
CA MET A 163 8.01 6.13 3.27
C MET A 163 8.51 5.29 4.45
N LYS A 164 9.24 4.19 4.21
CA LYS A 164 9.69 3.20 5.22
C LYS A 164 8.52 2.66 6.05
N PRO A 165 7.48 2.10 5.41
CA PRO A 165 6.33 1.59 6.13
C PRO A 165 6.72 0.41 7.02
N ARG A 166 6.06 0.25 8.18
CA ARG A 166 6.22 -0.94 9.05
C ARG A 166 5.42 -2.13 8.53
N ILE A 167 4.36 -1.87 7.77
CA ILE A 167 3.50 -2.88 7.15
C ILE A 167 3.52 -2.63 5.65
N LEU A 168 3.84 -3.64 4.88
CA LEU A 168 3.74 -3.60 3.42
C LEU A 168 2.61 -4.50 2.96
N VAL A 169 1.65 -3.93 2.25
CA VAL A 169 0.52 -4.64 1.68
C VAL A 169 0.63 -4.61 0.16
N LEU A 170 0.57 -5.78 -0.47
CA LEU A 170 0.72 -5.93 -1.92
C LEU A 170 -0.56 -6.54 -2.49
N ASP A 171 -1.20 -5.86 -3.45
CA ASP A 171 -2.36 -6.38 -4.17
C ASP A 171 -1.92 -6.98 -5.51
N GLU A 172 -1.96 -8.30 -5.61
CA GLU A 172 -1.55 -9.06 -6.80
C GLU A 172 -0.19 -8.62 -7.38
N PRO A 173 0.90 -8.65 -6.60
CA PRO A 173 2.19 -8.06 -6.98
C PRO A 173 2.81 -8.66 -8.25
N ALA A 174 2.43 -9.88 -8.64
CA ALA A 174 2.92 -10.55 -9.84
C ALA A 174 1.99 -10.35 -11.06
N ALA A 175 0.88 -9.61 -10.94
CA ALA A 175 -0.04 -9.40 -12.04
C ALA A 175 0.63 -8.62 -13.18
N GLY A 176 0.50 -9.13 -14.41
CA GLY A 176 1.05 -8.49 -15.61
C GLY A 176 2.56 -8.61 -15.79
N LEU A 177 3.28 -9.30 -14.90
CA LEU A 177 4.68 -9.64 -15.10
C LEU A 177 4.82 -10.85 -16.05
N ASP A 178 5.81 -10.79 -16.92
CA ASP A 178 6.26 -11.96 -17.69
C ASP A 178 6.95 -12.98 -16.76
N PRO A 179 7.27 -14.21 -17.26
CA PRO A 179 7.90 -15.22 -16.42
C PRO A 179 9.23 -14.80 -15.82
N GLU A 180 10.05 -14.01 -16.54
CA GLU A 180 11.34 -13.52 -16.06
C GLU A 180 11.15 -12.45 -14.98
N GLY A 181 10.21 -11.52 -15.17
CA GLY A 181 9.90 -10.48 -14.17
C GLY A 181 9.21 -10.97 -12.90
N ARG A 182 8.81 -12.26 -12.84
CA ARG A 182 8.27 -12.87 -11.61
C ARG A 182 9.34 -13.39 -10.67
N ASP A 183 10.52 -13.68 -11.22
CA ASP A 183 11.66 -14.25 -10.48
C ASP A 183 12.63 -13.15 -9.97
N GLU A 184 12.47 -11.90 -10.41
CA GLU A 184 13.16 -10.70 -9.89
C GLU A 184 12.43 -10.07 -8.69
#